data_d88be004d0e926ea481d81f694915c47
#
_entry.id   d88be004d0e926ea481d81f694915c47
#
_cell.length_a   1.000
_cell.length_b   1.000
_cell.length_c   1.000
_cell.angle_alpha   90.00
_cell.angle_beta   90.00
_cell.angle_gamma   90.00
#
_symmetry.space_group_name_H-M   'P 1'
#
loop_
_entity.id
_entity.type
_entity.pdbx_description
1 polymer ?
#
loop_
_entity_poly.entity_id
_entity_poly.type
_entity_poly.pdbx_seq_one_letter_code
_entity_poly.pdbx_strand_id
1 'polypeptide(L)'
;ATDDIISKSLVSEILEFDLIDSCRIFSHDHLGNMFSVILFPHRWLFEMQEAWHDENKVGFGFDSEDARGIDHPPAIAGAYFAAKLGVAEYLVQKKLQAAVLVLREIRPEYAVPVGVWQIREAIRAAMKKEPYIAGNFIDGVNFASKRMSIGKSEWLSRGRLLKMLKQKSISEFF
;
A
#
# COMPACT_ATOMS: atom_id res chain seq x y z
N ALA A 1 4.68 -16.05 -7.46
CA ALA A 1 6.11 -16.29 -7.77
C ALA A 1 6.69 -15.20 -8.66
N THR A 2 6.13 -14.93 -9.85
CA THR A 2 6.70 -13.95 -10.80
C THR A 2 6.69 -12.52 -10.25
N ASP A 3 5.54 -12.05 -9.73
CA ASP A 3 5.41 -10.68 -9.18
C ASP A 3 6.36 -10.47 -7.98
N ASP A 4 6.59 -11.48 -7.15
CA ASP A 4 7.52 -11.42 -6.03
C ASP A 4 8.98 -11.26 -6.51
N ILE A 5 9.41 -12.06 -7.47
CA ILE A 5 10.79 -12.02 -8.00
C ILE A 5 11.07 -10.65 -8.63
N ILE A 6 10.15 -10.17 -9.49
CA ILE A 6 10.32 -8.88 -10.17
C ILE A 6 10.32 -7.74 -9.14
N SER A 7 9.36 -7.73 -8.20
CA SER A 7 9.29 -6.66 -7.20
C SER A 7 10.52 -6.61 -6.30
N LYS A 8 11.15 -7.74 -5.95
CA LYS A 8 12.41 -7.77 -5.18
C LYS A 8 13.56 -7.09 -5.93
N SER A 9 13.67 -7.34 -7.24
CA SER A 9 14.67 -6.64 -8.06
C SER A 9 14.45 -5.13 -8.09
N LEU A 10 13.20 -4.70 -8.31
CA LEU A 10 12.84 -3.27 -8.31
C LEU A 10 13.06 -2.61 -6.95
N VAL A 11 12.76 -3.30 -5.84
CA VAL A 11 13.02 -2.78 -4.50
C VAL A 11 14.51 -2.55 -4.28
N SER A 12 15.38 -3.44 -4.76
CA SER A 12 16.83 -3.23 -4.67
C SER A 12 17.29 -1.94 -5.37
N GLU A 13 16.66 -1.57 -6.49
CA GLU A 13 16.92 -0.29 -7.15
C GLU A 13 16.36 0.90 -6.36
N ILE A 14 15.13 0.76 -5.81
CA ILE A 14 14.46 1.80 -5.03
C ILE A 14 15.29 2.22 -3.81
N LEU A 15 16.01 1.28 -3.18
CA LEU A 15 16.83 1.56 -2.00
C LEU A 15 17.97 2.57 -2.26
N GLU A 16 18.38 2.74 -3.53
CA GLU A 16 19.43 3.66 -3.94
C GLU A 16 18.91 5.05 -4.33
N PHE A 17 17.58 5.26 -4.39
CA PHE A 17 16.99 6.51 -4.83
C PHE A 17 16.74 7.47 -3.66
N ASP A 18 16.66 8.76 -3.99
CA ASP A 18 16.27 9.79 -3.04
C ASP A 18 14.83 9.63 -2.57
N LEU A 19 14.56 10.07 -1.34
CA LEU A 19 13.22 10.04 -0.80
C LEU A 19 12.29 11.01 -1.54
N ILE A 20 11.02 10.66 -1.66
CA ILE A 20 10.00 11.63 -2.08
C ILE A 20 9.94 12.80 -1.10
N ASP A 21 9.50 13.95 -1.60
CA ASP A 21 9.44 15.23 -0.88
C ASP A 21 8.11 15.48 -0.15
N SER A 22 7.09 14.71 -0.46
CA SER A 22 5.71 14.96 0.00
C SER A 22 4.92 13.66 0.18
N CYS A 23 3.89 13.71 1.03
CA CYS A 23 2.94 12.61 1.15
C CYS A 23 1.96 12.65 -0.04
N ARG A 24 1.94 11.59 -0.83
CA ARG A 24 1.17 11.48 -2.09
C ARG A 24 0.15 10.36 -2.00
N ILE A 25 -1.10 10.66 -2.33
CA ILE A 25 -2.18 9.68 -2.30
C ILE A 25 -2.75 9.49 -3.70
N PHE A 26 -2.71 8.26 -4.18
CA PHE A 26 -3.30 7.82 -5.43
C PHE A 26 -4.51 6.95 -5.15
N SER A 27 -5.60 7.11 -5.89
CA SER A 27 -6.81 6.33 -5.68
C SER A 27 -7.40 5.83 -6.99
N HIS A 28 -7.93 4.61 -6.95
CA HIS A 28 -8.62 3.99 -8.07
C HIS A 28 -9.75 3.09 -7.58
N ASP A 29 -10.90 3.20 -8.21
CA ASP A 29 -12.07 2.39 -7.92
C ASP A 29 -12.43 1.60 -9.17
N HIS A 30 -12.67 0.30 -9.02
CA HIS A 30 -13.06 -0.56 -10.11
C HIS A 30 -13.96 -1.70 -9.60
N LEU A 31 -15.19 -1.76 -10.11
CA LEU A 31 -16.14 -2.85 -9.83
C LEU A 31 -16.28 -3.22 -8.34
N GLY A 32 -16.45 -2.23 -7.46
CA GLY A 32 -16.57 -2.46 -6.02
C GLY A 32 -15.23 -2.73 -5.30
N ASN A 33 -14.09 -2.70 -5.99
CA ASN A 33 -12.77 -2.64 -5.38
C ASN A 33 -12.31 -1.20 -5.31
N MET A 34 -12.03 -0.74 -4.12
CA MET A 34 -11.45 0.58 -3.86
C MET A 34 -10.00 0.43 -3.46
N PHE A 35 -9.12 1.13 -4.16
CA PHE A 35 -7.69 1.16 -3.86
C PHE A 35 -7.25 2.58 -3.50
N SER A 36 -6.42 2.69 -2.48
CA SER A 36 -5.66 3.91 -2.18
C SER A 36 -4.22 3.54 -1.89
N VAL A 37 -3.29 4.18 -2.61
CA VAL A 37 -1.84 4.04 -2.39
C VAL A 37 -1.34 5.33 -1.76
N ILE A 38 -0.77 5.23 -0.58
CA ILE A 38 -0.21 6.34 0.18
C ILE A 38 1.30 6.18 0.17
N LEU A 39 2.00 7.11 -0.49
CA LEU A 39 3.44 7.24 -0.47
C LEU A 39 3.82 8.37 0.48
N PHE A 40 4.82 8.17 1.35
CA PHE A 40 5.28 9.25 2.23
C PHE A 40 6.80 9.23 2.41
N PRO A 41 7.40 10.39 2.75
CA PRO A 41 8.85 10.55 2.88
C PRO A 41 9.42 9.67 3.99
N HIS A 42 9.95 8.52 3.62
CA HIS A 42 10.64 7.60 4.50
C HIS A 42 11.36 6.54 3.64
N ARG A 43 12.37 5.88 4.18
CA ARG A 43 13.00 4.72 3.54
C ARG A 43 11.97 3.63 3.27
N TRP A 44 12.25 2.77 2.31
CA TRP A 44 11.36 1.69 1.90
C TRP A 44 10.78 0.92 3.09
N LEU A 45 9.49 0.98 3.17
CA LEU A 45 8.60 0.14 3.94
C LEU A 45 7.39 -0.12 3.05
N PHE A 46 6.87 -1.31 3.04
CA PHE A 46 5.66 -1.62 2.29
C PHE A 46 4.66 -2.34 3.19
N GLU A 47 3.44 -1.85 3.21
CA GLU A 47 2.32 -2.52 3.86
C GLU A 47 1.10 -2.50 2.95
N MET A 48 0.42 -3.63 2.86
CA MET A 48 -0.90 -3.72 2.25
C MET A 48 -1.90 -4.20 3.28
N GLN A 49 -3.03 -3.51 3.35
CA GLN A 49 -4.19 -3.88 4.15
C GLN A 49 -5.40 -4.10 3.24
N GLU A 50 -6.12 -5.18 3.48
CA GLU A 50 -7.37 -5.49 2.82
C GLU A 50 -8.52 -5.55 3.82
N ALA A 51 -9.67 -5.01 3.44
CA ALA A 51 -10.95 -5.23 4.10
C ALA A 51 -11.93 -5.81 3.09
N TRP A 52 -12.63 -6.87 3.45
CA TRP A 52 -13.67 -7.46 2.61
C TRP A 52 -14.98 -7.55 3.38
N HIS A 53 -16.04 -7.08 2.73
CA HIS A 53 -17.38 -7.12 3.27
C HIS A 53 -18.04 -8.46 2.92
N ASP A 54 -18.50 -9.17 3.95
CA ASP A 54 -19.35 -10.35 3.86
C ASP A 54 -20.67 -10.02 4.56
N GLU A 55 -21.78 -10.57 4.14
CA GLU A 55 -23.17 -10.24 4.51
C GLU A 55 -23.38 -9.42 5.82
N ASN A 56 -22.74 -9.81 6.92
CA ASN A 56 -22.86 -9.15 8.24
C ASN A 56 -21.52 -8.90 8.93
N LYS A 57 -20.39 -9.08 8.23
CA LYS A 57 -19.06 -8.98 8.84
C LYS A 57 -18.07 -8.31 7.89
N VAL A 58 -17.06 -7.69 8.47
CA VAL A 58 -15.91 -7.21 7.72
C VAL A 58 -14.71 -8.04 8.11
N GLY A 59 -14.14 -8.76 7.15
CA GLY A 59 -12.87 -9.44 7.32
C GLY A 59 -11.71 -8.52 6.99
N PHE A 60 -10.53 -8.77 7.57
CA PHE A 60 -9.32 -7.99 7.37
C PHE A 60 -8.11 -8.89 7.22
N GLY A 61 -7.20 -8.47 6.36
CA GLY A 61 -5.86 -9.04 6.25
C GLY A 61 -4.84 -7.95 5.99
N PHE A 62 -3.61 -8.19 6.41
CA PHE A 62 -2.49 -7.30 6.10
C PHE A 62 -1.18 -8.07 6.12
N ASP A 63 -0.22 -7.53 5.36
CA ASP A 63 1.19 -7.93 5.41
C ASP A 63 2.07 -6.71 5.23
N SER A 64 3.29 -6.78 5.78
CA SER A 64 4.25 -5.67 5.73
C SER A 64 5.68 -6.18 5.63
N GLU A 65 6.55 -5.38 5.01
CA GLU A 65 7.98 -5.63 4.92
C GLU A 65 8.79 -4.34 5.08
N ASP A 66 10.05 -4.51 5.42
CA ASP A 66 11.08 -3.46 5.30
C ASP A 66 12.06 -3.80 4.15
N ALA A 67 13.22 -3.14 4.11
CA ALA A 67 14.24 -3.35 3.09
C ALA A 67 14.81 -4.78 3.03
N ARG A 68 14.60 -5.58 4.07
CA ARG A 68 15.02 -7.01 4.11
C ARG A 68 14.01 -7.92 3.42
N GLY A 69 12.84 -7.39 3.09
CA GLY A 69 11.72 -8.13 2.53
C GLY A 69 10.87 -8.82 3.59
N ILE A 70 9.91 -9.63 3.13
CA ILE A 70 9.04 -10.42 4.00
C ILE A 70 9.69 -11.78 4.27
N ASP A 71 9.69 -12.21 5.54
CA ASP A 71 10.33 -13.42 6.03
C ASP A 71 9.37 -14.62 6.22
N HIS A 72 8.11 -14.42 5.93
CA HIS A 72 7.05 -15.42 6.03
C HIS A 72 6.11 -15.34 4.81
N PRO A 73 5.34 -16.40 4.51
CA PRO A 73 4.30 -16.33 3.47
C PRO A 73 3.23 -15.31 3.83
N PRO A 74 2.95 -14.28 2.98
CA PRO A 74 1.93 -13.29 3.27
C PRO A 74 0.54 -13.91 3.43
N ALA A 75 -0.25 -13.42 4.40
CA ALA A 75 -1.64 -13.84 4.58
C ALA A 75 -2.52 -13.48 3.38
N ILE A 76 -2.21 -12.35 2.72
CA ILE A 76 -2.86 -11.87 1.50
C ILE A 76 -1.95 -11.98 0.26
N ALA A 77 -1.19 -13.09 0.15
CA ALA A 77 -0.04 -13.28 -0.74
C ALA A 77 -0.21 -12.78 -2.17
N GLY A 78 -1.26 -13.18 -2.87
CA GLY A 78 -1.48 -12.79 -4.27
C GLY A 78 -1.67 -11.30 -4.42
N ALA A 79 -2.51 -10.70 -3.57
CA ALA A 79 -2.80 -9.28 -3.55
C ALA A 79 -1.57 -8.46 -3.17
N TYR A 80 -0.86 -8.90 -2.13
CA TYR A 80 0.34 -8.26 -1.61
C TYR A 80 1.41 -8.09 -2.70
N PHE A 81 1.79 -9.18 -3.36
CA PHE A 81 2.84 -9.13 -4.39
C PHE A 81 2.41 -8.36 -5.64
N ALA A 82 1.14 -8.46 -6.05
CA ALA A 82 0.62 -7.71 -7.19
C ALA A 82 0.61 -6.20 -6.92
N ALA A 83 0.20 -5.78 -5.72
CA ALA A 83 0.22 -4.37 -5.33
C ALA A 83 1.65 -3.84 -5.19
N LYS A 84 2.53 -4.60 -4.53
CA LYS A 84 3.95 -4.23 -4.40
C LYS A 84 4.61 -4.02 -5.75
N LEU A 85 4.38 -4.92 -6.71
CA LEU A 85 4.94 -4.79 -8.06
C LEU A 85 4.48 -3.49 -8.72
N GLY A 86 3.18 -3.19 -8.73
CA GLY A 86 2.66 -1.99 -9.39
C GLY A 86 3.20 -0.69 -8.78
N VAL A 87 3.39 -0.64 -7.46
CA VAL A 87 4.00 0.52 -6.78
C VAL A 87 5.50 0.61 -7.04
N ALA A 88 6.22 -0.52 -7.00
CA ALA A 88 7.67 -0.54 -7.24
C ALA A 88 8.00 -0.08 -8.68
N GLU A 89 7.23 -0.51 -9.68
CA GLU A 89 7.36 -0.03 -11.05
C GLU A 89 7.27 1.50 -11.14
N TYR A 90 6.31 2.10 -10.45
CA TYR A 90 6.17 3.57 -10.41
C TYR A 90 7.37 4.24 -9.76
N LEU A 91 7.82 3.76 -8.60
CA LEU A 91 8.94 4.35 -7.87
C LEU A 91 10.24 4.27 -8.67
N VAL A 92 10.52 3.15 -9.34
CA VAL A 92 11.68 3.00 -10.23
C VAL A 92 11.58 3.96 -11.43
N GLN A 93 10.42 4.04 -12.07
CA GLN A 93 10.21 4.98 -13.19
C GLN A 93 10.46 6.43 -12.79
N LYS A 94 10.08 6.81 -11.56
CA LYS A 94 10.28 8.16 -11.01
C LYS A 94 11.64 8.38 -10.36
N LYS A 95 12.43 7.31 -10.17
CA LYS A 95 13.71 7.31 -9.44
C LYS A 95 13.55 7.89 -8.03
N LEU A 96 12.56 7.39 -7.30
CA LEU A 96 12.20 7.85 -5.97
C LEU A 96 12.06 6.68 -5.00
N GLN A 97 12.32 6.95 -3.73
CA GLN A 97 12.10 6.03 -2.62
C GLN A 97 11.01 6.58 -1.69
N ALA A 98 10.16 5.69 -1.19
CA ALA A 98 9.09 6.04 -0.25
C ALA A 98 8.76 4.88 0.68
N ALA A 99 8.16 5.17 1.83
CA ALA A 99 7.34 4.19 2.52
C ALA A 99 5.93 4.19 1.92
N VAL A 100 5.32 3.02 1.89
CA VAL A 100 4.10 2.72 1.12
C VAL A 100 3.05 2.06 2.01
N LEU A 101 1.84 2.62 2.01
CA LEU A 101 0.65 1.94 2.53
C LEU A 101 -0.36 1.79 1.40
N VAL A 102 -0.74 0.55 1.09
CA VAL A 102 -1.83 0.25 0.18
C VAL A 102 -3.05 -0.17 0.98
N LEU A 103 -4.15 0.53 0.80
CA LEU A 103 -5.46 0.17 1.35
C LEU A 103 -6.33 -0.37 0.22
N ARG A 104 -6.93 -1.52 0.44
CA ARG A 104 -7.93 -2.11 -0.46
C ARG A 104 -9.20 -2.42 0.31
N GLU A 105 -10.32 -1.91 -0.15
CA GLU A 105 -11.64 -2.28 0.33
C GLU A 105 -12.42 -3.02 -0.76
N ILE A 106 -12.88 -4.23 -0.45
CA ILE A 106 -13.66 -5.08 -1.34
C ILE A 106 -15.10 -5.01 -0.86
N ARG A 107 -15.96 -4.37 -1.65
CA ARG A 107 -17.38 -4.19 -1.35
C ARG A 107 -18.22 -5.38 -1.83
N PRO A 108 -19.44 -5.55 -1.29
CA PRO A 108 -20.33 -6.66 -1.69
C PRO A 108 -20.68 -6.69 -3.18
N GLU A 109 -20.67 -5.52 -3.84
CA GLU A 109 -20.94 -5.41 -5.28
C GLU A 109 -19.85 -6.07 -6.16
N TYR A 110 -18.71 -6.42 -5.56
CA TYR A 110 -17.67 -7.16 -6.24
C TYR A 110 -18.04 -8.64 -6.39
N ALA A 111 -18.86 -8.92 -7.40
CA ALA A 111 -19.44 -10.25 -7.62
C ALA A 111 -18.59 -11.18 -8.52
N VAL A 112 -17.53 -10.68 -9.15
CA VAL A 112 -16.73 -11.44 -10.10
C VAL A 112 -15.35 -11.73 -9.53
N PRO A 113 -14.99 -12.99 -9.23
CA PRO A 113 -13.65 -13.33 -8.81
C PRO A 113 -12.70 -13.21 -10.01
N VAL A 114 -12.11 -12.04 -10.16
CA VAL A 114 -11.02 -11.83 -11.12
C VAL A 114 -9.68 -12.08 -10.43
N GLY A 115 -8.74 -12.67 -11.15
CA GLY A 115 -7.44 -13.05 -10.61
C GLY A 115 -6.61 -11.86 -10.12
N VAL A 116 -5.52 -12.13 -9.43
CA VAL A 116 -4.59 -11.12 -8.87
C VAL A 116 -4.04 -10.11 -9.88
N TRP A 117 -4.06 -10.44 -11.19
CA TRP A 117 -3.68 -9.51 -12.25
C TRP A 117 -4.48 -8.20 -12.20
N GLN A 118 -5.76 -8.26 -11.81
CA GLN A 118 -6.61 -7.06 -11.66
C GLN A 118 -6.07 -6.11 -10.60
N ILE A 119 -5.56 -6.64 -9.50
CA ILE A 119 -4.98 -5.80 -8.43
C ILE A 119 -3.79 -5.04 -8.97
N ARG A 120 -2.90 -5.71 -9.68
CA ARG A 120 -1.75 -5.07 -10.32
C ARG A 120 -2.17 -3.97 -11.31
N GLU A 121 -3.14 -4.25 -12.18
CA GLU A 121 -3.65 -3.26 -13.14
C GLU A 121 -4.38 -2.10 -12.46
N ALA A 122 -5.11 -2.35 -11.38
CA ALA A 122 -5.76 -1.29 -10.58
C ALA A 122 -4.73 -0.36 -9.91
N ILE A 123 -3.65 -0.93 -9.36
CA ILE A 123 -2.55 -0.14 -8.80
C ILE A 123 -1.84 0.66 -9.91
N ARG A 124 -1.51 0.05 -11.05
CA ARG A 124 -0.94 0.76 -12.19
C ARG A 124 -1.84 1.91 -12.68
N ALA A 125 -3.16 1.69 -12.71
CA ALA A 125 -4.12 2.71 -13.08
C ALA A 125 -4.20 3.83 -12.04
N ALA A 126 -4.13 3.51 -10.74
CA ALA A 126 -4.05 4.51 -9.68
C ALA A 126 -2.80 5.37 -9.83
N MET A 127 -1.63 4.76 -10.00
CA MET A 127 -0.33 5.44 -10.08
C MET A 127 -0.15 6.34 -11.32
N LYS A 128 -1.01 6.20 -12.34
CA LYS A 128 -1.04 7.09 -13.52
C LYS A 128 -1.82 8.39 -13.30
N LYS A 129 -2.58 8.48 -12.21
CA LYS A 129 -3.36 9.68 -11.88
C LYS A 129 -2.52 10.72 -11.16
N GLU A 130 -2.99 11.97 -11.17
CA GLU A 130 -2.41 13.01 -10.31
C GLU A 130 -2.69 12.68 -8.84
N PRO A 131 -1.67 12.69 -7.97
CA PRO A 131 -1.86 12.42 -6.56
C PRO A 131 -2.49 13.60 -5.81
N TYR A 132 -3.28 13.31 -4.80
CA TYR A 132 -3.55 14.28 -3.75
C TYR A 132 -2.31 14.41 -2.85
N ILE A 133 -1.92 15.64 -2.52
CA ILE A 133 -0.80 15.92 -1.63
C ILE A 133 -1.33 16.19 -0.22
N ALA A 134 -0.92 15.39 0.75
CA ALA A 134 -1.27 15.56 2.16
C ALA A 134 -0.12 16.19 2.97
N GLY A 135 -0.46 16.86 4.07
CA GLY A 135 0.52 17.47 4.95
C GLY A 135 1.39 16.47 5.71
N ASN A 136 0.85 15.28 6.00
CA ASN A 136 1.54 14.21 6.70
C ASN A 136 0.86 12.85 6.43
N PHE A 137 1.46 11.77 6.96
CA PHE A 137 0.93 10.41 6.79
C PHE A 137 -0.50 10.23 7.33
N ILE A 138 -0.81 10.76 8.51
CA ILE A 138 -2.14 10.62 9.13
C ILE A 138 -3.21 11.33 8.31
N ASP A 139 -2.89 12.51 7.77
CA ASP A 139 -3.78 13.24 6.86
C ASP A 139 -3.97 12.48 5.55
N GLY A 140 -2.93 11.82 5.06
CA GLY A 140 -3.00 10.94 3.90
C GLY A 140 -3.96 9.76 4.12
N VAL A 141 -3.85 9.07 5.24
CA VAL A 141 -4.78 7.97 5.60
C VAL A 141 -6.21 8.50 5.79
N ASN A 142 -6.36 9.69 6.41
CA ASN A 142 -7.67 10.33 6.56
C ASN A 142 -8.31 10.65 5.21
N PHE A 143 -7.53 11.18 4.26
CA PHE A 143 -8.02 11.46 2.91
C PHE A 143 -8.41 10.18 2.18
N ALA A 144 -7.58 9.15 2.20
CA ALA A 144 -7.83 7.87 1.57
C ALA A 144 -9.11 7.21 2.11
N SER A 145 -9.29 7.20 3.43
CA SER A 145 -10.43 6.56 4.09
C SER A 145 -11.78 7.27 3.88
N LYS A 146 -11.80 8.57 3.48
CA LYS A 146 -13.06 9.28 3.17
C LYS A 146 -13.85 8.65 2.01
N ARG A 147 -13.19 7.92 1.14
CA ARG A 147 -13.81 7.24 0.00
C ARG A 147 -14.21 5.80 0.32
N MET A 148 -13.80 5.30 1.49
CA MET A 148 -14.01 3.95 1.96
C MET A 148 -15.10 3.92 3.04
N SER A 149 -15.72 2.78 3.27
CA SER A 149 -16.64 2.59 4.38
C SER A 149 -15.87 2.34 5.69
N ILE A 150 -14.64 1.83 5.58
CA ILE A 150 -13.74 1.61 6.71
C ILE A 150 -13.10 2.94 7.11
N GLY A 151 -13.28 3.32 8.36
CA GLY A 151 -12.75 4.57 8.88
C GLY A 151 -11.24 4.56 9.13
N LYS A 152 -10.64 5.75 9.18
CA LYS A 152 -9.21 5.96 9.43
C LYS A 152 -8.70 5.20 10.66
N SER A 153 -9.43 5.26 11.78
CA SER A 153 -9.01 4.63 13.04
C SER A 153 -8.86 3.12 12.92
N GLU A 154 -9.74 2.49 12.15
CA GLU A 154 -9.70 1.05 11.90
C GLU A 154 -8.45 0.67 11.08
N TRP A 155 -8.19 1.36 9.97
CA TRP A 155 -6.99 1.15 9.17
C TRP A 155 -5.69 1.35 9.98
N LEU A 156 -5.61 2.42 10.76
CA LEU A 156 -4.40 2.73 11.56
C LEU A 156 -4.16 1.74 12.71
N SER A 157 -5.22 1.11 13.24
CA SER A 157 -5.11 0.17 14.37
C SER A 157 -4.60 -1.22 13.96
N ARG A 158 -4.83 -1.61 12.71
CA ARG A 158 -4.61 -3.00 12.25
C ARG A 158 -3.21 -3.26 11.74
N GLY A 159 -2.58 -2.27 11.13
CA GLY A 159 -1.27 -2.45 10.49
C GLY A 159 -0.07 -2.31 11.43
N ARG A 160 1.10 -2.61 10.88
CA ARG A 160 2.39 -2.47 11.54
C ARG A 160 3.10 -1.17 11.19
N LEU A 161 2.81 -0.59 10.04
CA LEU A 161 3.55 0.54 9.48
C LEU A 161 3.64 1.72 10.45
N LEU A 162 2.52 2.09 11.08
CA LEU A 162 2.49 3.17 12.07
C LEU A 162 3.38 2.87 13.30
N LYS A 163 3.46 1.61 13.71
CA LYS A 163 4.34 1.18 14.81
C LYS A 163 5.80 1.25 14.39
N MET A 164 6.11 0.82 13.17
CA MET A 164 7.48 0.86 12.62
C MET A 164 7.99 2.30 12.47
N LEU A 165 7.13 3.23 12.06
CA LEU A 165 7.46 4.65 11.98
C LEU A 165 7.77 5.26 13.35
N LYS A 166 7.00 4.90 14.38
CA LYS A 166 7.22 5.39 15.74
C LYS A 166 8.50 4.82 16.38
N GLN A 167 8.85 3.56 16.10
CA GLN A 167 10.05 2.92 16.67
C GLN A 167 11.35 3.55 16.16
N LYS A 168 11.41 4.00 14.90
CA LYS A 168 12.61 4.66 14.35
C LYS A 168 12.85 6.06 14.89
N SER A 169 11.81 6.74 15.35
CA SER A 169 11.93 8.06 16.00
C SER A 169 12.68 8.00 17.35
N ILE A 170 12.75 6.83 17.99
CA ILE A 170 13.45 6.65 19.27
C ILE A 170 14.95 6.35 19.04
N SER A 171 15.31 5.69 17.94
CA SER A 171 16.71 5.37 17.61
C SER A 171 17.50 6.56 17.05
N GLU A 172 16.86 7.66 16.72
CA GLU A 172 17.54 8.92 16.32
C GLU A 172 17.96 9.77 17.52
N PHE A 173 17.64 9.35 18.76
CA PHE A 173 18.03 10.04 20.00
C PHE A 173 19.21 9.41 20.75
N PHE A 174 19.85 8.37 20.14
CA PHE A 174 21.08 7.76 20.68
C PHE A 174 22.22 7.79 19.60
#